data_969ae862f840c4019bf14d708ff25fb7
#
_entry.id   969ae862f840c4019bf14d708ff25fb7
#
_cell.length_a   1.000
_cell.length_b   1.000
_cell.length_c   1.000
_cell.angle_alpha   90.00
_cell.angle_beta   90.00
_cell.angle_gamma   90.00
#
_symmetry.space_group_name_H-M   'P 1'
#
loop_
_entity.id
_entity.type
_entity.pdbx_description
1 polymer ?
#
loop_
_entity_poly.entity_id
_entity_poly.type
_entity_poly.pdbx_seq_one_letter_code
_entity_poly.pdbx_strand_id
1 'polypeptide(L)'
;MTERLVAALLGLLFSGSTVAADFLVEVRVLVQRGCMLVTQARDAGAQALGRIDLGTTARLDGPGAPLSGVLLSQRPPRLECNPGTPYQVRVDGGQHGGVGELRYLASDDRTARPIPYRLYRDAAWRDPLEVGVAQSARVPSSGSVELPLYARVDKLAWVPNAGLYADLLKVTVTW
;
A
#
# COMPACT_ATOMS: atom_id res chain seq x y z
N MET A 1 -97.39 34.07 -32.67
CA MET A 1 -96.71 33.61 -33.78
C MET A 1 -95.23 33.81 -33.64
N THR A 2 -94.46 33.13 -33.30
CA THR A 2 -92.99 32.98 -33.20
C THR A 2 -92.59 32.39 -31.88
N GLU A 3 -92.46 31.07 -31.91
CA GLU A 3 -91.82 30.29 -30.85
C GLU A 3 -90.35 30.52 -30.90
N ARG A 4 -89.77 30.83 -29.81
CA ARG A 4 -88.33 30.83 -29.60
C ARG A 4 -87.95 29.60 -28.84
N LEU A 5 -87.33 28.63 -29.51
CA LEU A 5 -86.65 27.48 -28.99
C LEU A 5 -85.32 27.93 -28.31
N VAL A 6 -85.32 27.81 -26.98
CA VAL A 6 -84.08 27.98 -26.22
C VAL A 6 -83.45 26.60 -26.07
N ALA A 7 -82.38 26.33 -26.84
CA ALA A 7 -81.60 25.15 -26.69
C ALA A 7 -80.59 25.32 -25.52
N ALA A 8 -80.86 24.61 -24.43
CA ALA A 8 -79.96 24.55 -23.28
C ALA A 8 -78.81 23.55 -23.60
N LEU A 9 -77.61 24.09 -23.85
CA LEU A 9 -76.38 23.30 -24.00
C LEU A 9 -75.89 22.87 -22.63
N LEU A 10 -76.14 21.62 -22.27
CA LEU A 10 -75.61 21.01 -21.05
C LEU A 10 -74.15 20.56 -21.32
N GLY A 11 -73.19 21.40 -20.94
CA GLY A 11 -71.76 21.04 -20.99
C GLY A 11 -71.42 20.07 -19.85
N LEU A 12 -71.21 18.78 -20.19
CA LEU A 12 -70.63 17.82 -19.27
C LEU A 12 -69.15 18.14 -19.07
N LEU A 13 -68.81 18.69 -17.90
CA LEU A 13 -67.46 18.80 -17.42
C LEU A 13 -67.00 17.39 -16.98
N PHE A 14 -66.25 16.69 -17.84
CA PHE A 14 -65.51 15.51 -17.46
C PHE A 14 -64.34 15.95 -16.57
N SER A 15 -64.54 15.91 -15.26
CA SER A 15 -63.42 16.00 -14.32
C SER A 15 -62.61 14.71 -14.40
N GLY A 16 -61.56 14.72 -15.19
CA GLY A 16 -60.59 13.63 -15.28
C GLY A 16 -59.86 13.52 -13.92
N SER A 17 -60.17 12.49 -13.18
CA SER A 17 -59.40 12.15 -11.98
C SER A 17 -58.01 11.68 -12.40
N THR A 18 -56.96 12.47 -12.10
CA THR A 18 -55.59 12.03 -12.23
C THR A 18 -55.31 11.02 -11.15
N VAL A 19 -55.03 9.76 -11.50
CA VAL A 19 -54.56 8.73 -10.62
C VAL A 19 -53.01 8.82 -10.55
N ALA A 20 -52.50 9.20 -9.40
CA ALA A 20 -51.07 9.10 -9.12
C ALA A 20 -50.76 7.70 -8.56
N ALA A 21 -49.71 7.06 -9.05
CA ALA A 21 -49.23 5.80 -8.52
C ALA A 21 -47.78 6.00 -8.00
N ASP A 22 -47.56 5.67 -6.74
CA ASP A 22 -46.24 5.71 -6.12
C ASP A 22 -45.59 4.34 -6.22
N PHE A 23 -44.35 4.32 -6.69
CA PHE A 23 -43.55 3.12 -6.79
C PHE A 23 -42.37 3.22 -5.83
N LEU A 24 -42.17 2.19 -5.01
CA LEU A 24 -41.03 2.08 -4.10
C LEU A 24 -39.89 1.36 -4.84
N VAL A 25 -38.73 1.97 -4.89
CA VAL A 25 -37.50 1.38 -5.40
C VAL A 25 -36.54 1.18 -4.26
N GLU A 26 -36.15 -0.05 -3.99
CA GLU A 26 -35.14 -0.35 -2.99
C GLU A 26 -33.75 -0.31 -3.64
N VAL A 27 -32.85 0.51 -3.07
CA VAL A 27 -31.43 0.58 -3.50
C VAL A 27 -30.60 -0.08 -2.40
N ARG A 28 -29.84 -1.12 -2.77
CA ARG A 28 -28.99 -1.84 -1.82
C ARG A 28 -27.54 -1.82 -2.28
N VAL A 29 -26.61 -1.74 -1.34
CA VAL A 29 -25.19 -1.98 -1.52
C VAL A 29 -24.68 -2.84 -0.36
N LEU A 30 -23.88 -3.86 -0.66
CA LEU A 30 -23.17 -4.65 0.34
C LEU A 30 -21.69 -4.27 0.30
N VAL A 31 -21.20 -3.64 1.37
CA VAL A 31 -19.78 -3.34 1.54
C VAL A 31 -19.14 -4.48 2.33
N GLN A 32 -18.29 -5.25 1.67
CA GLN A 32 -17.51 -6.31 2.31
C GLN A 32 -16.19 -5.77 2.83
N ARG A 33 -15.67 -6.36 3.91
CA ARG A 33 -14.34 -6.05 4.39
C ARG A 33 -13.29 -6.56 3.40
N GLY A 34 -12.34 -5.72 3.09
CA GLY A 34 -11.26 -6.07 2.18
C GLY A 34 -10.21 -4.98 2.12
N CYS A 35 -9.10 -5.33 1.48
CA CYS A 35 -7.98 -4.44 1.22
C CYS A 35 -7.59 -4.49 -0.25
N MET A 36 -6.99 -3.40 -0.69
CA MET A 36 -6.35 -3.28 -1.99
C MET A 36 -4.96 -2.69 -1.81
N LEU A 37 -3.95 -3.35 -2.36
CA LEU A 37 -2.61 -2.77 -2.42
C LEU A 37 -2.54 -1.79 -3.60
N VAL A 38 -2.38 -0.52 -3.31
CA VAL A 38 -2.25 0.53 -4.32
C VAL A 38 -0.77 0.71 -4.63
N THR A 39 -0.38 0.22 -5.81
CA THR A 39 0.96 0.40 -6.38
C THR A 39 0.81 0.92 -7.81
N GLN A 40 1.91 1.33 -8.45
CA GLN A 40 1.86 1.79 -9.85
C GLN A 40 1.88 0.66 -10.87
N ALA A 41 2.22 -0.57 -10.48
CA ALA A 41 2.30 -1.68 -11.41
C ALA A 41 0.89 -2.21 -11.74
N ARG A 42 0.54 -2.20 -13.02
CA ARG A 42 -0.75 -2.68 -13.56
C ARG A 42 -0.76 -4.17 -13.91
N ASP A 43 0.37 -4.87 -13.76
CA ASP A 43 0.51 -6.24 -14.22
C ASP A 43 0.49 -7.24 -13.07
N ALA A 44 -0.18 -8.37 -13.29
CA ALA A 44 -0.45 -9.45 -12.33
C ALA A 44 0.80 -10.31 -12.02
N GLY A 45 1.97 -9.70 -11.85
CA GLY A 45 3.21 -10.34 -11.41
C GLY A 45 3.64 -9.85 -10.02
N ALA A 46 4.79 -10.31 -9.54
CA ALA A 46 5.41 -9.77 -8.33
C ALA A 46 5.67 -8.27 -8.56
N GLN A 47 4.88 -7.43 -7.88
CA GLN A 47 4.93 -5.98 -8.09
C GLN A 47 6.16 -5.43 -7.37
N ALA A 48 7.00 -4.68 -8.07
CA ALA A 48 8.09 -3.95 -7.44
C ALA A 48 7.50 -2.82 -6.58
N LEU A 49 7.69 -2.92 -5.25
CA LEU A 49 7.27 -1.86 -4.33
C LEU A 49 8.10 -0.60 -4.47
N GLY A 50 9.36 -0.73 -4.90
CA GLY A 50 10.30 0.36 -5.06
C GLY A 50 11.74 -0.08 -4.83
N ARG A 51 12.61 0.89 -4.59
CA ARG A 51 14.04 0.70 -4.36
C ARG A 51 14.46 1.45 -3.10
N ILE A 52 15.35 0.87 -2.32
CA ILE A 52 16.06 1.58 -1.26
C ILE A 52 17.49 1.80 -1.77
N ASP A 53 17.89 3.05 -1.91
CA ASP A 53 19.23 3.44 -2.29
C ASP A 53 19.97 3.91 -1.03
N LEU A 54 21.08 3.24 -0.72
CA LEU A 54 21.93 3.57 0.42
C LEU A 54 23.03 4.57 0.04
N GLY A 55 23.08 4.97 -1.23
CA GLY A 55 24.06 5.91 -1.74
C GLY A 55 25.40 5.26 -2.10
N THR A 56 26.43 6.08 -2.20
CA THR A 56 27.79 5.68 -2.57
C THR A 56 28.79 6.14 -1.51
N THR A 57 29.70 5.26 -1.15
CA THR A 57 30.78 5.58 -0.21
C THR A 57 32.06 4.86 -0.61
N ALA A 58 33.19 5.42 -0.27
CA ALA A 58 34.48 4.77 -0.43
C ALA A 58 34.83 3.84 0.75
N ARG A 59 34.21 4.05 1.92
CA ARG A 59 34.54 3.32 3.14
C ARG A 59 33.32 3.18 4.06
N LEU A 60 33.19 2.02 4.68
CA LEU A 60 32.16 1.74 5.68
C LEU A 60 32.73 1.53 7.10
N ASP A 61 34.04 1.59 7.24
CA ASP A 61 34.77 1.46 8.52
C ASP A 61 35.11 2.81 9.15
N GLY A 62 34.73 3.92 8.54
CA GLY A 62 35.10 5.28 8.91
C GLY A 62 33.96 6.29 8.90
N PRO A 63 34.27 7.57 8.63
CA PRO A 63 33.30 8.68 8.64
C PRO A 63 32.15 8.56 7.63
N GLY A 64 32.29 7.71 6.60
CA GLY A 64 31.22 7.45 5.62
C GLY A 64 30.09 6.56 6.12
N ALA A 65 30.18 6.04 7.34
CA ALA A 65 29.14 5.24 7.96
C ALA A 65 28.46 6.00 9.12
N PRO A 66 27.19 5.66 9.49
CA PRO A 66 26.32 4.69 8.83
C PRO A 66 25.75 5.20 7.50
N LEU A 67 25.43 4.28 6.57
CA LEU A 67 24.62 4.59 5.41
C LEU A 67 23.17 4.25 5.70
N SER A 68 22.27 5.06 5.18
CA SER A 68 20.85 4.82 5.33
C SER A 68 20.06 5.26 4.11
N GLY A 69 18.93 4.60 3.88
CA GLY A 69 18.03 4.92 2.78
C GLY A 69 16.59 4.62 3.15
N VAL A 70 15.67 5.22 2.42
CA VAL A 70 14.23 4.97 2.53
C VAL A 70 13.71 4.38 1.23
N LEU A 71 12.66 3.60 1.31
CA LEU A 71 11.99 3.07 0.15
C LEU A 71 11.49 4.21 -0.75
N LEU A 72 12.15 4.35 -1.89
CA LEU A 72 11.79 5.30 -2.93
C LEU A 72 10.86 4.62 -3.93
N SER A 73 9.69 5.19 -4.08
CA SER A 73 8.77 4.88 -5.16
C SER A 73 8.15 6.17 -5.63
N GLN A 74 7.71 6.27 -6.89
CA GLN A 74 7.04 7.47 -7.40
C GLN A 74 5.75 7.79 -6.61
N ARG A 75 5.12 6.73 -6.09
CA ARG A 75 4.04 6.82 -5.08
C ARG A 75 4.33 5.79 -4.01
N PRO A 76 4.38 6.19 -2.74
CA PRO A 76 4.58 5.24 -1.65
C PRO A 76 3.55 4.11 -1.73
N PRO A 77 3.96 2.85 -1.63
CA PRO A 77 3.03 1.74 -1.60
C PRO A 77 2.14 1.88 -0.37
N ARG A 78 0.84 1.78 -0.58
CA ARG A 78 -0.14 1.90 0.49
C ARG A 78 -1.21 0.83 0.37
N LEU A 79 -1.69 0.40 1.52
CA LEU A 79 -2.81 -0.51 1.64
C LEU A 79 -4.09 0.31 1.87
N GLU A 80 -5.07 0.20 0.98
CA GLU A 80 -6.39 0.82 1.14
C GLU A 80 -7.40 -0.26 1.54
N CYS A 81 -8.03 -0.08 2.70
CA CYS A 81 -8.92 -1.06 3.31
C CYS A 81 -10.10 -0.40 3.99
N ASN A 82 -11.08 -1.22 4.36
CA ASN A 82 -12.08 -0.78 5.34
C ASN A 82 -11.40 -0.51 6.70
N PRO A 83 -11.76 0.58 7.41
CA PRO A 83 -11.24 0.86 8.73
C PRO A 83 -11.40 -0.31 9.71
N GLY A 84 -10.41 -0.52 10.58
CA GLY A 84 -10.41 -1.60 11.56
C GLY A 84 -10.06 -2.98 11.00
N THR A 85 -9.85 -3.14 9.70
CA THR A 85 -9.41 -4.41 9.10
C THR A 85 -8.03 -4.79 9.69
N PRO A 86 -7.86 -6.02 10.24
CA PRO A 86 -6.54 -6.48 10.65
C PRO A 86 -5.68 -6.77 9.42
N TYR A 87 -4.41 -6.46 9.50
CA TYR A 87 -3.43 -6.82 8.47
C TYR A 87 -2.09 -7.20 9.10
N GLN A 88 -1.27 -7.90 8.33
CA GLN A 88 0.09 -8.27 8.72
C GLN A 88 1.05 -7.93 7.58
N VAL A 89 2.23 -7.46 7.94
CA VAL A 89 3.35 -7.24 7.02
C VAL A 89 4.52 -8.10 7.47
N ARG A 90 5.12 -8.81 6.53
CA ARG A 90 6.31 -9.63 6.74
C ARG A 90 7.32 -9.36 5.65
N VAL A 91 8.58 -9.19 6.03
CA VAL A 91 9.70 -9.04 5.10
C VAL A 91 10.64 -10.22 5.29
N ASP A 92 11.01 -10.87 4.22
CA ASP A 92 11.92 -12.03 4.24
C ASP A 92 13.38 -11.65 4.53
N GLY A 93 14.26 -12.62 4.42
CA GLY A 93 15.70 -12.44 4.63
C GLY A 93 16.47 -11.96 3.40
N GLY A 94 15.77 -11.68 2.29
CA GLY A 94 16.40 -11.34 1.01
C GLY A 94 16.99 -12.54 0.27
N GLN A 95 17.60 -12.28 -0.89
CA GLN A 95 18.24 -13.33 -1.70
C GLN A 95 19.49 -13.91 -1.03
N HIS A 96 20.12 -13.15 -0.14
CA HIS A 96 21.37 -13.55 0.49
C HIS A 96 21.16 -14.05 1.94
N GLY A 97 19.92 -14.31 2.31
CA GLY A 97 19.53 -14.82 3.61
C GLY A 97 19.59 -13.75 4.71
N GLY A 98 19.26 -14.18 5.92
CA GLY A 98 19.28 -13.30 7.07
C GLY A 98 18.78 -14.04 8.32
N VAL A 99 19.13 -13.50 9.49
CA VAL A 99 18.71 -14.04 10.79
C VAL A 99 18.51 -12.91 11.79
N GLY A 100 17.45 -13.02 12.63
CA GLY A 100 17.09 -11.96 13.55
C GLY A 100 16.78 -10.67 12.79
N GLU A 101 17.49 -9.60 13.07
CA GLU A 101 17.34 -8.31 12.41
C GLU A 101 18.28 -8.12 11.21
N LEU A 102 19.27 -9.00 11.03
CA LEU A 102 20.30 -8.84 10.01
C LEU A 102 19.92 -9.47 8.68
N ARG A 103 20.21 -8.76 7.61
CA ARG A 103 20.17 -9.16 6.21
C ARG A 103 21.49 -8.82 5.57
N TYR A 104 21.73 -9.27 4.33
CA TYR A 104 23.04 -9.14 3.69
C TYR A 104 22.89 -8.62 2.25
N LEU A 105 23.62 -7.55 1.96
CA LEU A 105 23.90 -7.15 0.58
C LEU A 105 25.08 -7.96 0.07
N ALA A 106 24.96 -8.51 -1.13
CA ALA A 106 26.09 -9.18 -1.78
C ALA A 106 26.48 -8.48 -3.08
N SER A 107 27.71 -8.69 -3.50
CA SER A 107 28.25 -8.25 -4.77
C SER A 107 28.30 -9.44 -5.75
N ASP A 108 28.36 -9.15 -7.06
CA ASP A 108 28.61 -10.15 -8.10
C ASP A 108 30.03 -10.78 -7.96
N ASP A 109 30.96 -10.08 -7.31
CA ASP A 109 32.25 -10.66 -6.92
C ASP A 109 32.06 -11.64 -5.76
N ARG A 110 32.09 -12.93 -6.06
CA ARG A 110 31.91 -14.02 -5.08
C ARG A 110 32.97 -14.06 -3.99
N THR A 111 34.09 -13.36 -4.16
CA THR A 111 35.15 -13.23 -3.15
C THR A 111 34.87 -12.07 -2.17
N ALA A 112 33.96 -11.16 -2.53
CA ALA A 112 33.59 -10.05 -1.69
C ALA A 112 32.76 -10.53 -0.50
N ARG A 113 33.10 -10.06 0.68
CA ARG A 113 32.35 -10.35 1.90
C ARG A 113 31.01 -9.61 1.90
N PRO A 114 29.86 -10.27 2.15
CA PRO A 114 28.57 -9.63 2.21
C PRO A 114 28.49 -8.54 3.30
N ILE A 115 27.78 -7.46 3.01
CA ILE A 115 27.61 -6.31 3.90
C ILE A 115 26.31 -6.50 4.69
N PRO A 116 26.36 -6.57 6.04
CA PRO A 116 25.16 -6.69 6.85
C PRO A 116 24.38 -5.35 6.89
N TYR A 117 23.05 -5.46 6.85
CA TYR A 117 22.16 -4.32 7.02
C TYR A 117 20.91 -4.68 7.81
N ARG A 118 20.20 -3.68 8.30
CA ARG A 118 18.92 -3.82 8.98
C ARG A 118 17.83 -3.02 8.29
N LEU A 119 16.61 -3.49 8.47
CA LEU A 119 15.39 -2.77 8.07
C LEU A 119 14.65 -2.24 9.28
N TYR A 120 13.98 -1.11 9.09
CA TYR A 120 13.19 -0.45 10.12
C TYR A 120 11.88 0.06 9.56
N ARG A 121 10.87 0.20 10.43
CA ARG A 121 9.58 0.82 10.09
C ARG A 121 9.60 2.33 10.30
N ASP A 122 10.55 2.85 11.04
CA ASP A 122 10.64 4.27 11.39
C ASP A 122 11.99 4.88 10.99
N ALA A 123 11.97 6.19 10.70
CA ALA A 123 13.17 6.96 10.36
C ALA A 123 14.11 7.20 11.55
N ALA A 124 13.68 6.91 12.78
CA ALA A 124 14.47 7.08 13.99
C ALA A 124 15.26 5.80 14.38
N TRP A 125 15.16 4.73 13.55
CA TRP A 125 15.89 3.47 13.72
C TRP A 125 15.60 2.76 15.05
N ARG A 126 14.37 2.86 15.56
CA ARG A 126 13.95 2.28 16.85
C ARG A 126 13.09 1.05 16.73
N ASP A 127 12.52 0.83 15.56
CA ASP A 127 11.58 -0.25 15.31
C ASP A 127 12.11 -1.18 14.20
N PRO A 128 13.04 -2.09 14.53
CA PRO A 128 13.64 -2.99 13.55
C PRO A 128 12.64 -4.04 13.09
N LEU A 129 12.77 -4.43 11.82
CA LEU A 129 12.02 -5.51 11.19
C LEU A 129 12.83 -6.81 11.21
N GLU A 130 12.45 -7.73 12.07
CA GLU A 130 13.06 -9.07 12.09
C GLU A 130 12.73 -9.86 10.82
N VAL A 131 13.67 -10.71 10.42
CA VAL A 131 13.54 -11.56 9.23
C VAL A 131 12.39 -12.54 9.38
N GLY A 132 11.43 -12.47 8.46
CA GLY A 132 10.31 -13.40 8.40
C GLY A 132 9.26 -13.26 9.51
N VAL A 133 9.43 -12.33 10.44
CA VAL A 133 8.47 -12.09 11.52
C VAL A 133 7.33 -11.21 11.03
N ALA A 134 6.09 -11.68 11.20
CA ALA A 134 4.90 -10.94 10.83
C ALA A 134 4.60 -9.83 11.86
N GLN A 135 4.46 -8.61 11.38
CA GLN A 135 4.04 -7.45 12.17
C GLN A 135 2.55 -7.21 11.96
N SER A 136 1.76 -7.36 13.01
CA SER A 136 0.31 -7.21 12.96
C SER A 136 -0.13 -5.80 13.34
N ALA A 137 -1.11 -5.26 12.62
CA ALA A 137 -1.72 -3.98 12.94
C ALA A 137 -3.18 -3.93 12.45
N ARG A 138 -3.85 -2.82 12.72
CA ARG A 138 -5.21 -2.54 12.21
C ARG A 138 -5.21 -1.28 11.37
N VAL A 139 -6.00 -1.30 10.32
CA VAL A 139 -6.21 -0.15 9.45
C VAL A 139 -6.86 0.99 10.23
N PRO A 140 -6.28 2.20 10.21
CA PRO A 140 -6.83 3.37 10.89
C PRO A 140 -8.16 3.83 10.28
N SER A 141 -8.80 4.80 10.91
CA SER A 141 -10.07 5.38 10.43
C SER A 141 -9.97 6.04 9.05
N SER A 142 -8.76 6.44 8.62
CA SER A 142 -8.51 6.96 7.28
C SER A 142 -8.70 5.91 6.17
N GLY A 143 -8.73 4.62 6.51
CA GLY A 143 -8.79 3.54 5.53
C GLY A 143 -7.51 3.29 4.75
N SER A 144 -6.43 4.02 5.04
CA SER A 144 -5.16 3.94 4.31
C SER A 144 -3.99 3.70 5.25
N VAL A 145 -3.08 2.81 4.86
CA VAL A 145 -1.85 2.48 5.57
C VAL A 145 -0.68 2.61 4.62
N GLU A 146 0.25 3.50 4.94
CA GLU A 146 1.55 3.54 4.26
C GLU A 146 2.46 2.41 4.77
N LEU A 147 3.29 1.88 3.88
CA LEU A 147 4.24 0.82 4.19
C LEU A 147 5.69 1.35 4.06
N PRO A 148 6.13 2.23 4.97
CA PRO A 148 7.47 2.76 4.92
C PRO A 148 8.49 1.67 5.26
N LEU A 149 9.59 1.63 4.51
CA LEU A 149 10.73 0.78 4.80
C LEU A 149 12.00 1.63 4.77
N TYR A 150 12.78 1.53 5.81
CA TYR A 150 14.06 2.19 5.95
C TYR A 150 15.15 1.13 6.09
N ALA A 151 16.27 1.31 5.40
CA ALA A 151 17.42 0.42 5.52
C ALA A 151 18.62 1.18 6.07
N ARG A 152 19.43 0.48 6.84
CA ARG A 152 20.65 1.02 7.42
C ARG A 152 21.77 -0.01 7.41
N VAL A 153 22.94 0.43 6.96
CA VAL A 153 24.22 -0.26 7.11
C VAL A 153 25.00 0.47 8.21
N ASP A 154 25.29 -0.22 9.29
CA ASP A 154 26.09 0.33 10.36
C ASP A 154 27.59 0.35 9.99
N LYS A 155 28.39 1.03 10.80
CA LYS A 155 29.85 1.03 10.65
C LYS A 155 30.39 -0.40 10.72
N LEU A 156 31.23 -0.78 9.76
CA LEU A 156 31.89 -2.08 9.72
C LEU A 156 33.24 -2.04 10.42
N ALA A 157 33.68 -3.19 10.90
CA ALA A 157 35.03 -3.38 11.44
C ALA A 157 36.09 -3.70 10.35
N TRP A 158 35.69 -3.64 9.07
CA TRP A 158 36.50 -4.00 7.91
C TRP A 158 36.13 -3.14 6.69
N VAL A 159 37.03 -3.07 5.70
CA VAL A 159 36.80 -2.32 4.46
C VAL A 159 36.25 -3.28 3.41
N PRO A 160 35.02 -3.05 2.87
CA PRO A 160 34.51 -3.84 1.77
C PRO A 160 35.33 -3.65 0.48
N ASN A 161 35.33 -4.67 -0.37
CA ASN A 161 35.84 -4.53 -1.74
C ASN A 161 35.00 -3.50 -2.49
N ALA A 162 35.61 -2.77 -3.43
CA ALA A 162 34.87 -1.90 -4.32
C ALA A 162 33.89 -2.72 -5.19
N GLY A 163 32.66 -2.25 -5.35
CA GLY A 163 31.64 -2.93 -6.15
C GLY A 163 30.24 -2.46 -5.83
N LEU A 164 29.29 -2.92 -6.62
CA LEU A 164 27.87 -2.78 -6.33
C LEU A 164 27.44 -3.92 -5.41
N TYR A 165 26.81 -3.56 -4.29
CA TYR A 165 26.22 -4.52 -3.36
C TYR A 165 24.71 -4.35 -3.38
N ALA A 166 23.99 -5.43 -3.57
CA ALA A 166 22.53 -5.42 -3.66
C ALA A 166 21.91 -6.60 -2.91
N ASP A 167 20.63 -6.47 -2.61
CA ASP A 167 19.76 -7.54 -2.13
C ASP A 167 18.36 -7.34 -2.72
N LEU A 168 17.60 -8.41 -2.86
CA LEU A 168 16.20 -8.37 -3.29
C LEU A 168 15.32 -8.98 -2.20
N LEU A 169 14.40 -8.17 -1.68
CA LEU A 169 13.50 -8.52 -0.60
C LEU A 169 12.10 -8.84 -1.12
N LYS A 170 11.47 -9.81 -0.48
CA LYS A 170 10.03 -10.07 -0.63
C LYS A 170 9.27 -9.52 0.56
N VAL A 171 8.38 -8.58 0.28
CA VAL A 171 7.40 -8.07 1.24
C VAL A 171 6.08 -8.78 1.02
N THR A 172 5.53 -9.40 2.06
CA THR A 172 4.23 -10.07 2.04
C THR A 172 3.27 -9.29 2.93
N VAL A 173 2.13 -8.90 2.37
CA VAL A 173 1.03 -8.27 3.12
C VAL A 173 -0.16 -9.19 3.07
N THR A 174 -0.76 -9.46 4.23
CA THR A 174 -1.97 -10.31 4.38
C THR A 174 -3.04 -9.59 5.19
N TRP A 175 -4.31 -9.78 4.86
CA TRP A 175 -5.48 -9.20 5.52
C TRP A 175 -6.65 -10.17 5.58
#